data_87491c053c1e8ec1a6d46af7daf2b353
#
_entry.id   87491c053c1e8ec1a6d46af7daf2b353
#
_cell.length_a   1.000
_cell.length_b   1.000
_cell.length_c   1.000
_cell.angle_alpha   90.00
_cell.angle_beta   90.00
_cell.angle_gamma   90.00
#
_symmetry.space_group_name_H-M   'P 1'
#
loop_
_entity.id
_entity.type
_entity.pdbx_description
1 polymer ?
#
loop_
_entity_poly.entity_id
_entity_poly.type
_entity_poly.pdbx_seq_one_letter_code
_entity_poly.pdbx_strand_id
1 'polypeptide(L)'
;VSQDNNIQLSVDKLLGSTCGVTLIKRGNYALEPTVRGLNAGQINTTIDGMQMFGACTDRMDPISSYVESNNLSSINLNLGPNDEQFGSSIGGGFNFKLIKPQLGAKKFVSGSLGAGYETNGNAYRGLAMVQLSKNKWAIQANSIYRKSNNYLSGKNREVLFSQYEKWNFGVSGIVQLFKNNTLSVDYLQDNGSNIGY
;
A
#
# COMPACT_ATOMS: atom_id res chain seq x y z
N VAL A 1 12.59 4.63 0.08
CA VAL A 1 12.55 4.56 1.56
C VAL A 1 12.55 3.09 1.93
N SER A 2 13.61 2.62 2.58
CA SER A 2 13.71 1.23 3.06
C SER A 2 12.90 1.08 4.34
N GLN A 3 12.26 -0.07 4.51
CA GLN A 3 11.57 -0.41 5.75
C GLN A 3 12.58 -0.67 6.88
N ASP A 4 12.87 0.33 7.67
CA ASP A 4 13.37 0.11 9.03
C ASP A 4 12.16 -0.06 9.94
N ASN A 5 11.93 -1.30 10.37
CA ASN A 5 11.13 -1.78 11.53
C ASN A 5 9.84 -1.02 11.96
N ASN A 6 9.29 -0.15 11.10
CA ASN A 6 8.07 0.58 11.39
C ASN A 6 6.82 -0.14 10.86
N ILE A 7 6.54 -1.32 11.40
CA ILE A 7 5.28 -2.08 11.22
C ILE A 7 4.03 -1.21 11.45
N GLN A 8 4.21 0.04 11.84
CA GLN A 8 3.12 0.90 12.33
C GLN A 8 2.72 2.06 11.40
N LEU A 9 3.48 2.37 10.38
CA LEU A 9 3.13 3.51 9.52
C LEU A 9 2.18 3.10 8.40
N SER A 10 1.08 3.82 8.23
CA SER A 10 0.26 3.70 7.02
C SER A 10 1.05 4.16 5.79
N VAL A 11 0.66 3.70 4.59
CA VAL A 11 1.26 4.15 3.33
C VAL A 11 1.23 5.67 3.22
N ASP A 12 0.14 6.31 3.67
CA ASP A 12 0.00 7.76 3.67
C ASP A 12 1.07 8.45 4.54
N LYS A 13 1.37 7.92 5.73
CA LYS A 13 2.42 8.46 6.60
C LYS A 13 3.82 8.31 5.97
N LEU A 14 4.07 7.19 5.29
CA LEU A 14 5.33 6.97 4.56
C LEU A 14 5.47 7.97 3.40
N LEU A 15 4.42 8.16 2.61
CA LEU A 15 4.41 9.11 1.51
C LEU A 15 4.55 10.55 2.01
N GLY A 16 3.80 10.94 3.06
CA GLY A 16 3.84 12.29 3.62
C GLY A 16 5.18 12.66 4.27
N SER A 17 5.99 11.67 4.67
CA SER A 17 7.36 11.90 5.16
C SER A 17 8.40 12.03 4.04
N THR A 18 7.99 11.80 2.78
CA THR A 18 8.90 11.83 1.63
C THR A 18 9.03 13.25 1.08
N CYS A 19 10.26 13.73 0.90
CA CYS A 19 10.51 15.06 0.37
C CYS A 19 9.92 15.24 -1.03
N GLY A 20 9.21 16.36 -1.25
CA GLY A 20 8.55 16.66 -2.52
C GLY A 20 7.17 16.01 -2.70
N VAL A 21 6.70 15.28 -1.71
CA VAL A 21 5.35 14.69 -1.70
C VAL A 21 4.44 15.49 -0.77
N THR A 22 3.24 15.78 -1.24
CA THR A 22 2.16 16.38 -0.45
C THR A 22 0.93 15.50 -0.58
N LEU A 23 0.13 15.42 0.48
CA LEU A 23 -1.07 14.58 0.50
C LEU A 23 -2.32 15.44 0.46
N ILE A 24 -3.23 15.12 -0.45
CA ILE A 24 -4.56 15.75 -0.52
C ILE A 24 -5.56 14.84 0.18
N LYS A 25 -6.24 15.37 1.19
CA LYS A 25 -7.31 14.67 1.90
C LYS A 25 -8.65 14.92 1.20
N ARG A 26 -9.22 13.88 0.60
CA ARG A 26 -10.57 13.90 0.01
C ARG A 26 -11.59 13.17 0.90
N GLY A 27 -11.13 12.29 1.76
CA GLY A 27 -11.87 11.55 2.76
C GLY A 27 -10.91 11.07 3.86
N ASN A 28 -11.39 10.26 4.78
CA ASN A 28 -10.53 9.68 5.83
C ASN A 28 -9.99 8.29 5.47
N TYR A 29 -10.49 7.70 4.38
CA TYR A 29 -10.13 6.37 3.91
C TYR A 29 -8.70 6.31 3.37
N ALA A 30 -8.31 7.27 2.52
CA ALA A 30 -7.00 7.37 1.92
C ALA A 30 -6.66 8.82 1.55
N LEU A 31 -5.38 9.10 1.41
CA LEU A 31 -4.87 10.41 0.99
C LEU A 31 -4.26 10.31 -0.40
N GLU A 32 -4.65 11.22 -1.30
CA GLU A 32 -4.11 11.30 -2.65
C GLU A 32 -2.70 11.92 -2.62
N PRO A 33 -1.64 11.20 -3.03
CA PRO A 33 -0.31 11.78 -3.10
C PRO A 33 -0.16 12.66 -4.31
N THR A 34 0.54 13.79 -4.13
CA THR A 34 0.99 14.68 -5.20
C THR A 34 2.50 14.81 -5.17
N VAL A 35 3.13 15.04 -6.30
CA VAL A 35 4.57 15.23 -6.43
C VAL A 35 4.84 16.65 -6.89
N ARG A 36 5.49 17.46 -6.05
CA ARG A 36 5.78 18.88 -6.34
C ARG A 36 4.55 19.68 -6.80
N GLY A 37 3.37 19.38 -6.21
CA GLY A 37 2.09 20.01 -6.57
C GLY A 37 1.40 19.43 -7.79
N LEU A 38 2.01 18.48 -8.49
CA LEU A 38 1.40 17.76 -9.62
C LEU A 38 0.58 16.58 -9.10
N ASN A 39 -0.62 16.40 -9.62
CA ASN A 39 -1.59 15.39 -9.15
C ASN A 39 -1.64 14.15 -10.07
N ALA A 40 -2.53 13.20 -9.75
CA ALA A 40 -2.64 11.91 -10.44
C ALA A 40 -2.83 11.98 -11.97
N GLY A 41 -3.31 13.09 -12.55
CA GLY A 41 -3.36 13.25 -13.99
C GLY A 41 -2.02 13.63 -14.64
N GLN A 42 -1.04 14.01 -13.83
CA GLN A 42 0.26 14.52 -14.25
C GLN A 42 1.43 13.67 -13.76
N ILE A 43 1.15 12.77 -12.84
CA ILE A 43 2.10 11.78 -12.30
C ILE A 43 1.63 10.37 -12.66
N ASN A 44 2.57 9.44 -12.76
CA ASN A 44 2.25 8.04 -12.98
C ASN A 44 2.33 7.26 -11.66
N THR A 45 1.35 6.39 -11.42
CA THR A 45 1.36 5.54 -10.23
C THR A 45 1.20 4.09 -10.65
N THR A 46 2.16 3.27 -10.25
CA THR A 46 2.24 1.86 -10.61
C THR A 46 2.37 0.97 -9.38
N ILE A 47 1.88 -0.26 -9.49
CA ILE A 47 2.13 -1.34 -8.54
C ILE A 47 2.92 -2.41 -9.28
N ASP A 48 4.16 -2.70 -8.84
CA ASP A 48 5.11 -3.58 -9.53
C ASP A 48 5.33 -3.23 -11.02
N GLY A 49 5.29 -1.94 -11.35
CA GLY A 49 5.41 -1.44 -12.72
C GLY A 49 4.12 -1.50 -13.54
N MET A 50 3.05 -2.09 -13.04
CA MET A 50 1.74 -2.08 -13.71
C MET A 50 1.00 -0.78 -13.41
N GLN A 51 0.59 -0.07 -14.45
CA GLN A 51 -0.21 1.13 -14.31
C GLN A 51 -1.61 0.79 -13.81
N MET A 52 -2.03 1.49 -12.76
CA MET A 52 -3.33 1.31 -12.13
C MET A 52 -4.13 2.61 -12.22
N PHE A 53 -5.45 2.44 -12.23
CA PHE A 53 -6.38 3.58 -12.24
C PHE A 53 -7.36 3.42 -11.09
N GLY A 54 -7.66 4.52 -10.39
CA GLY A 54 -8.70 4.55 -9.37
C GLY A 54 -10.09 4.39 -10.01
N ALA A 55 -11.00 3.74 -9.33
CA ALA A 55 -12.36 3.53 -9.81
C ALA A 55 -13.23 4.79 -9.65
N CYS A 56 -12.93 5.63 -8.67
CA CYS A 56 -13.68 6.83 -8.37
C CYS A 56 -13.19 8.04 -9.18
N THR A 57 -14.09 8.69 -9.91
CA THR A 57 -13.79 9.92 -10.65
C THR A 57 -13.30 11.07 -9.77
N ASP A 58 -13.81 11.13 -8.52
CA ASP A 58 -13.43 12.14 -7.52
C ASP A 58 -12.15 11.78 -6.76
N ARG A 59 -11.48 10.68 -7.15
CA ARG A 59 -10.19 10.23 -6.59
C ARG A 59 -10.21 10.00 -5.08
N MET A 60 -11.33 9.52 -4.55
CA MET A 60 -11.43 9.13 -3.15
C MET A 60 -10.74 7.81 -2.85
N ASP A 61 -10.43 7.03 -3.90
CA ASP A 61 -9.66 5.79 -3.90
C ASP A 61 -8.34 5.95 -4.70
N PRO A 62 -7.40 6.78 -4.25
CA PRO A 62 -6.10 6.91 -4.93
C PRO A 62 -5.39 5.55 -4.97
N ILE A 63 -4.53 5.33 -5.98
CA ILE A 63 -3.83 4.04 -6.15
C ILE A 63 -3.04 3.62 -4.91
N SER A 64 -2.56 4.59 -4.11
CA SER A 64 -1.93 4.35 -2.81
C SER A 64 -2.85 3.66 -1.81
N SER A 65 -4.17 3.70 -2.00
CA SER A 65 -5.11 3.00 -1.14
C SER A 65 -5.17 1.49 -1.39
N TYR A 66 -4.78 1.01 -2.58
CA TYR A 66 -4.83 -0.42 -2.90
C TYR A 66 -3.66 -1.22 -2.31
N VAL A 67 -2.67 -0.55 -1.77
CA VAL A 67 -1.52 -1.17 -1.12
C VAL A 67 -1.45 -0.83 0.36
N GLU A 68 -0.82 -1.70 1.12
CA GLU A 68 -0.61 -1.52 2.56
C GLU A 68 0.88 -1.64 2.89
N SER A 69 1.32 -0.97 3.94
CA SER A 69 2.74 -0.96 4.30
C SER A 69 3.32 -2.35 4.58
N ASN A 70 2.49 -3.30 5.00
CA ASN A 70 2.90 -4.67 5.26
C ASN A 70 3.04 -5.54 4.00
N ASN A 71 2.52 -5.10 2.86
CA ASN A 71 2.70 -5.82 1.59
C ASN A 71 3.70 -5.14 0.65
N LEU A 72 4.30 -4.02 1.08
CA LEU A 72 5.29 -3.27 0.31
C LEU A 72 6.72 -3.60 0.73
N SER A 73 7.59 -3.85 -0.23
CA SER A 73 9.04 -3.92 -0.04
C SER A 73 9.70 -2.55 -0.16
N SER A 74 9.20 -1.71 -1.06
CA SER A 74 9.69 -0.35 -1.25
C SER A 74 8.68 0.52 -1.98
N ILE A 75 8.83 1.83 -1.82
CA ILE A 75 8.15 2.86 -2.61
C ILE A 75 9.23 3.61 -3.36
N ASN A 76 9.23 3.53 -4.68
CA ASN A 76 10.15 4.28 -5.52
C ASN A 76 9.44 5.54 -6.00
N LEU A 77 10.06 6.69 -5.75
CA LEU A 77 9.58 7.99 -6.20
C LEU A 77 10.55 8.53 -7.25
N ASN A 78 10.03 8.88 -8.41
CA ASN A 78 10.72 9.62 -9.46
C ASN A 78 10.22 11.07 -9.49
N LEU A 79 11.17 12.02 -9.48
CA LEU A 79 10.88 13.44 -9.51
C LEU A 79 11.23 14.01 -10.89
N GLY A 80 10.22 14.26 -11.69
CA GLY A 80 10.40 14.83 -13.06
C GLY A 80 9.96 13.86 -14.15
N PRO A 81 10.15 14.24 -15.43
CA PRO A 81 9.75 13.41 -16.57
C PRO A 81 10.29 12.01 -16.41
N ASN A 82 9.40 11.05 -16.55
CA ASN A 82 9.73 9.69 -16.18
C ASN A 82 10.34 8.93 -17.35
N ASP A 83 11.16 8.02 -16.97
CA ASP A 83 11.71 6.96 -17.73
C ASP A 83 10.61 6.08 -18.35
N GLU A 84 10.82 5.61 -19.55
CA GLU A 84 9.87 4.87 -20.39
C GLU A 84 9.37 3.56 -19.72
N GLN A 85 10.09 3.07 -18.73
CA GLN A 85 9.81 1.77 -18.07
C GLN A 85 8.44 1.72 -17.38
N PHE A 86 7.93 2.84 -16.88
CA PHE A 86 6.67 2.89 -16.12
C PHE A 86 5.59 3.78 -16.75
N GLY A 87 5.77 4.16 -18.01
CA GLY A 87 4.90 5.08 -18.73
C GLY A 87 5.33 6.53 -18.57
N SER A 88 5.06 7.32 -19.60
CA SER A 88 5.45 8.73 -19.60
C SER A 88 4.58 9.55 -18.66
N SER A 89 5.23 10.45 -17.90
CA SER A 89 4.54 11.46 -17.09
C SER A 89 5.38 12.73 -17.00
N ILE A 90 4.73 13.87 -16.90
CA ILE A 90 5.41 15.17 -16.80
C ILE A 90 6.00 15.33 -15.39
N GLY A 91 5.31 14.86 -14.38
CA GLY A 91 5.62 15.09 -12.96
C GLY A 91 6.43 13.99 -12.29
N GLY A 92 6.76 12.92 -13.00
CA GLY A 92 7.32 11.73 -12.38
C GLY A 92 6.25 10.78 -11.85
N GLY A 93 6.49 10.09 -10.73
CA GLY A 93 5.49 9.19 -10.19
C GLY A 93 5.98 8.26 -9.12
N PHE A 94 5.10 7.36 -8.72
CA PHE A 94 5.34 6.34 -7.71
C PHE A 94 5.32 4.95 -8.32
N ASN A 95 6.24 4.09 -7.89
CA ASN A 95 6.14 2.66 -8.10
C ASN A 95 6.16 1.95 -6.73
N PHE A 96 5.03 1.36 -6.39
CA PHE A 96 4.85 0.55 -5.18
C PHE A 96 5.31 -0.87 -5.49
N LYS A 97 6.43 -1.29 -4.89
CA LYS A 97 6.93 -2.66 -5.06
C LYS A 97 6.40 -3.55 -3.96
N LEU A 98 5.71 -4.63 -4.34
CA LEU A 98 5.21 -5.62 -3.40
C LEU A 98 6.34 -6.49 -2.84
N ILE A 99 6.15 -7.00 -1.63
CA ILE A 99 7.04 -8.01 -1.06
C ILE A 99 6.84 -9.30 -1.85
N LYS A 100 7.93 -9.88 -2.33
CA LYS A 100 7.93 -11.18 -3.00
C LYS A 100 8.47 -12.26 -2.08
N PRO A 101 7.88 -13.47 -2.09
CA PRO A 101 8.40 -14.58 -1.34
C PRO A 101 9.79 -14.99 -1.86
N GLN A 102 10.66 -15.40 -0.94
CA GLN A 102 12.04 -15.78 -1.28
C GLN A 102 12.15 -17.29 -1.43
N LEU A 103 12.74 -17.74 -2.55
CA LEU A 103 13.11 -19.14 -2.76
C LEU A 103 14.26 -19.55 -1.82
N GLY A 104 14.21 -20.76 -1.28
CA GLY A 104 15.30 -21.30 -0.49
C GLY A 104 15.54 -20.58 0.85
N ALA A 105 14.52 -19.93 1.42
CA ALA A 105 14.63 -19.32 2.73
C ALA A 105 15.06 -20.37 3.78
N LYS A 106 15.88 -19.94 4.77
CA LYS A 106 16.40 -20.83 5.82
C LYS A 106 15.30 -21.56 6.61
N LYS A 107 14.15 -20.90 6.79
CA LYS A 107 12.98 -21.49 7.47
C LYS A 107 11.91 -21.81 6.44
N PHE A 108 11.36 -23.03 6.53
CA PHE A 108 10.22 -23.42 5.68
C PHE A 108 9.00 -22.56 5.91
N VAL A 109 8.70 -22.20 7.16
CA VAL A 109 7.59 -21.34 7.55
C VAL A 109 8.16 -20.12 8.25
N SER A 110 7.72 -18.95 7.85
CA SER A 110 7.96 -17.69 8.54
C SER A 110 6.70 -16.84 8.48
N GLY A 111 6.55 -15.91 9.41
CA GLY A 111 5.39 -15.04 9.43
C GLY A 111 5.48 -13.99 10.53
N SER A 112 4.56 -13.05 10.47
CA SER A 112 4.41 -11.98 11.45
C SER A 112 2.94 -11.69 11.72
N LEU A 113 2.65 -11.30 12.95
CA LEU A 113 1.36 -10.79 13.38
C LEU A 113 1.57 -9.43 14.02
N GLY A 114 0.65 -8.52 13.79
CA GLY A 114 0.69 -7.21 14.40
C GLY A 114 -0.70 -6.67 14.65
N ALA A 115 -0.82 -5.82 15.68
CA ALA A 115 -2.05 -5.11 15.99
C ALA A 115 -1.70 -3.68 16.39
N GLY A 116 -2.61 -2.75 16.11
CA GLY A 116 -2.49 -1.35 16.49
C GLY A 116 -3.82 -0.76 16.87
N TYR A 117 -3.80 0.18 17.80
CA TYR A 117 -4.96 0.93 18.23
C TYR A 117 -4.64 2.41 18.34
N GLU A 118 -5.54 3.24 17.85
CA GLU A 118 -5.48 4.70 17.97
C GLU A 118 -6.74 5.17 18.70
N THR A 119 -6.58 5.95 19.77
CA THR A 119 -7.70 6.38 20.63
C THR A 119 -8.64 7.33 19.90
N ASN A 120 -8.11 8.19 19.03
CA ASN A 120 -8.94 9.09 18.23
C ASN A 120 -9.65 8.32 17.12
N GLY A 121 -10.98 8.33 17.15
CA GLY A 121 -11.80 7.52 16.25
C GLY A 121 -11.89 6.04 16.64
N ASN A 122 -11.37 5.63 17.80
CA ASN A 122 -11.31 4.22 18.22
C ASN A 122 -10.82 3.33 17.06
N ALA A 123 -9.76 3.79 16.37
CA ALA A 123 -9.27 3.11 15.20
C ALA A 123 -8.40 1.93 15.58
N TYR A 124 -8.66 0.78 14.99
CA TYR A 124 -7.85 -0.41 15.18
C TYR A 124 -7.46 -1.03 13.84
N ARG A 125 -6.33 -1.71 13.88
CA ARG A 125 -5.81 -2.49 12.76
C ARG A 125 -5.24 -3.81 13.25
N GLY A 126 -5.43 -4.83 12.45
CA GLY A 126 -4.79 -6.13 12.60
C GLY A 126 -4.08 -6.47 11.30
N LEU A 127 -2.91 -7.05 11.40
CA LEU A 127 -2.15 -7.51 10.24
C LEU A 127 -1.61 -8.91 10.49
N ALA A 128 -1.56 -9.71 9.44
CA ALA A 128 -1.00 -11.03 9.44
C ALA A 128 -0.24 -11.26 8.13
N MET A 129 0.90 -11.91 8.21
CA MET A 129 1.66 -12.39 7.06
C MET A 129 2.20 -13.77 7.36
N VAL A 130 2.14 -14.67 6.39
CA VAL A 130 2.74 -16.00 6.44
C VAL A 130 3.45 -16.28 5.12
N GLN A 131 4.63 -16.86 5.20
CA GLN A 131 5.41 -17.32 4.04
C GLN A 131 5.80 -18.77 4.22
N LEU A 132 5.60 -19.54 3.17
CA LEU A 132 6.12 -20.92 3.01
C LEU A 132 7.18 -20.89 1.94
N SER A 133 8.36 -21.49 2.19
CA SER A 133 9.47 -21.46 1.25
C SER A 133 10.16 -22.80 1.17
N LYS A 134 10.43 -23.22 -0.07
CA LYS A 134 11.33 -24.31 -0.43
C LYS A 134 12.31 -23.86 -1.52
N ASN A 135 13.26 -24.72 -1.90
CA ASN A 135 14.29 -24.38 -2.88
C ASN A 135 13.73 -23.97 -4.25
N LYS A 136 12.62 -24.58 -4.67
CA LYS A 136 12.04 -24.38 -6.01
C LYS A 136 10.72 -23.64 -6.04
N TRP A 137 10.11 -23.37 -4.89
CA TRP A 137 8.87 -22.61 -4.80
C TRP A 137 8.74 -21.90 -3.46
N ALA A 138 8.06 -20.78 -3.48
CA ALA A 138 7.67 -20.09 -2.27
C ALA A 138 6.31 -19.42 -2.47
N ILE A 139 5.52 -19.35 -1.41
CA ILE A 139 4.22 -18.68 -1.36
C ILE A 139 4.19 -17.79 -0.14
N GLN A 140 3.64 -16.60 -0.29
CA GLN A 140 3.36 -15.66 0.78
C GLN A 140 1.91 -15.22 0.72
N ALA A 141 1.25 -15.19 1.86
CA ALA A 141 -0.06 -14.56 2.03
C ALA A 141 0.04 -13.47 3.09
N ASN A 142 -0.64 -12.36 2.86
CA ASN A 142 -0.75 -11.27 3.81
C ASN A 142 -2.20 -10.77 3.87
N SER A 143 -2.58 -10.25 5.01
CA SER A 143 -3.88 -9.62 5.21
C SER A 143 -3.75 -8.48 6.20
N ILE A 144 -4.48 -7.41 5.96
CA ILE A 144 -4.67 -6.33 6.90
C ILE A 144 -6.15 -5.96 6.99
N TYR A 145 -6.58 -5.72 8.21
CA TYR A 145 -7.89 -5.18 8.51
C TYR A 145 -7.73 -3.88 9.28
N ARG A 146 -8.45 -2.84 8.84
CA ARG A 146 -8.49 -1.53 9.51
C ARG A 146 -9.92 -1.08 9.66
N LYS A 147 -10.24 -0.52 10.82
CA LYS A 147 -11.53 0.12 11.07
C LYS A 147 -11.33 1.37 11.90
N SER A 148 -12.04 2.42 11.57
CA SER A 148 -12.10 3.67 12.33
C SER A 148 -13.54 4.14 12.42
N ASN A 149 -13.93 4.58 13.59
CA ASN A 149 -15.14 5.38 13.77
C ASN A 149 -14.83 6.84 13.38
N ASN A 150 -15.82 7.71 13.49
CA ASN A 150 -15.59 9.15 13.35
C ASN A 150 -14.52 9.63 14.33
N TYR A 151 -13.60 10.44 13.84
CA TYR A 151 -12.55 11.01 14.68
C TYR A 151 -12.98 12.37 15.27
N LEU A 152 -12.32 12.75 16.34
CA LEU A 152 -12.51 14.04 16.99
C LEU A 152 -11.46 15.04 16.48
N SER A 153 -11.91 16.18 16.01
CA SER A 153 -11.05 17.33 15.70
C SER A 153 -10.69 18.09 16.98
N GLY A 154 -9.91 19.18 16.86
CA GLY A 154 -9.64 20.08 17.98
C GLY A 154 -10.93 20.53 18.68
N LYS A 155 -10.86 20.70 20.02
CA LYS A 155 -12.01 21.00 20.89
C LYS A 155 -13.06 19.87 20.94
N ASN A 156 -12.66 18.63 20.78
CA ASN A 156 -13.51 17.43 20.87
C ASN A 156 -14.74 17.47 19.96
N ARG A 157 -14.68 18.11 18.83
CA ARG A 157 -15.77 18.12 17.86
C ARG A 157 -15.66 16.89 16.97
N GLU A 158 -16.73 16.09 16.94
CA GLU A 158 -16.80 14.95 16.03
C GLU A 158 -16.84 15.41 14.57
N VAL A 159 -16.00 14.79 13.74
CA VAL A 159 -16.02 14.95 12.29
C VAL A 159 -16.91 13.86 11.73
N LEU A 160 -18.13 14.21 11.37
CA LEU A 160 -19.10 13.28 10.79
C LEU A 160 -18.60 12.76 9.45
N PHE A 161 -19.00 11.54 9.11
CA PHE A 161 -18.63 10.86 7.88
C PHE A 161 -17.11 10.67 7.70
N SER A 162 -16.39 10.50 8.80
CA SER A 162 -14.96 10.21 8.77
C SER A 162 -14.63 8.75 9.12
N GLN A 163 -15.66 7.93 9.37
CA GLN A 163 -15.50 6.50 9.62
C GLN A 163 -15.14 5.77 8.33
N TYR A 164 -14.48 4.63 8.48
CA TYR A 164 -14.21 3.69 7.39
C TYR A 164 -13.89 2.29 7.93
N GLU A 165 -14.08 1.32 7.07
CA GLU A 165 -13.67 -0.06 7.29
C GLU A 165 -12.96 -0.56 6.03
N LYS A 166 -11.80 -1.19 6.19
CA LYS A 166 -10.97 -1.66 5.08
C LYS A 166 -10.41 -3.04 5.37
N TRP A 167 -10.48 -3.90 4.37
CA TRP A 167 -9.79 -5.18 4.36
C TRP A 167 -8.98 -5.33 3.08
N ASN A 168 -7.69 -5.60 3.24
CA ASN A 168 -6.76 -5.87 2.15
C ASN A 168 -6.18 -7.27 2.32
N PHE A 169 -6.11 -8.02 1.23
CA PHE A 169 -5.57 -9.37 1.18
C PHE A 169 -4.67 -9.53 -0.04
N GLY A 170 -3.50 -10.12 0.16
CA GLY A 170 -2.55 -10.40 -0.91
C GLY A 170 -2.01 -11.81 -0.85
N VAL A 171 -1.81 -12.41 -2.01
CA VAL A 171 -1.09 -13.68 -2.16
C VAL A 171 -0.07 -13.53 -3.27
N SER A 172 1.15 -13.90 -2.99
CA SER A 172 2.26 -13.92 -3.95
C SER A 172 2.87 -15.30 -4.00
N GLY A 173 3.08 -15.82 -5.19
CA GLY A 173 3.73 -17.11 -5.43
C GLY A 173 4.89 -16.97 -6.39
N ILE A 174 5.95 -17.71 -6.17
CA ILE A 174 7.09 -17.83 -7.07
C ILE A 174 7.48 -19.30 -7.21
N VAL A 175 7.73 -19.73 -8.43
CA VAL A 175 8.21 -21.09 -8.74
C VAL A 175 9.37 -21.03 -9.73
N GLN A 176 10.41 -21.78 -9.46
CA GLN A 176 11.53 -21.99 -10.36
C GLN A 176 11.16 -23.10 -11.36
N LEU A 177 10.93 -22.73 -12.63
CA LEU A 177 10.62 -23.66 -13.70
C LEU A 177 11.88 -24.36 -14.23
N PHE A 178 12.93 -23.57 -14.47
CA PHE A 178 14.22 -24.03 -14.95
C PHE A 178 15.33 -23.37 -14.15
N LYS A 179 16.59 -23.75 -14.40
CA LYS A 179 17.75 -23.28 -13.63
C LYS A 179 17.81 -21.75 -13.52
N ASN A 180 17.41 -21.03 -14.57
CA ASN A 180 17.49 -19.56 -14.65
C ASN A 180 16.13 -18.88 -14.86
N ASN A 181 15.01 -19.62 -14.85
CA ASN A 181 13.70 -19.06 -15.13
C ASN A 181 12.78 -19.28 -13.94
N THR A 182 12.16 -18.20 -13.51
CA THR A 182 11.13 -18.20 -12.46
C THR A 182 9.83 -17.63 -13.00
N LEU A 183 8.72 -18.20 -12.55
CA LEU A 183 7.38 -17.66 -12.74
C LEU A 183 6.90 -17.09 -11.41
N SER A 184 6.44 -15.84 -11.41
CA SER A 184 5.77 -15.24 -10.26
C SER A 184 4.33 -14.86 -10.60
N VAL A 185 3.44 -15.06 -9.64
CA VAL A 185 2.03 -14.68 -9.72
C VAL A 185 1.67 -13.94 -8.45
N ASP A 186 1.02 -12.81 -8.62
CA ASP A 186 0.55 -11.97 -7.52
C ASP A 186 -0.96 -11.75 -7.65
N TYR A 187 -1.65 -11.88 -6.54
CA TYR A 187 -3.04 -11.53 -6.38
C TYR A 187 -3.18 -10.52 -5.25
N LEU A 188 -3.88 -9.43 -5.52
CA LEU A 188 -4.17 -8.40 -4.54
C LEU A 188 -5.66 -8.08 -4.59
N GLN A 189 -6.30 -8.08 -3.43
CA GLN A 189 -7.69 -7.68 -3.26
C GLN A 189 -7.79 -6.62 -2.18
N ASP A 190 -8.49 -5.54 -2.48
CA ASP A 190 -8.79 -4.46 -1.55
C ASP A 190 -10.29 -4.21 -1.50
N ASN A 191 -10.84 -4.11 -0.30
CA ASN A 191 -12.25 -3.85 -0.07
C ASN A 191 -12.40 -2.75 0.97
N GLY A 192 -13.08 -1.67 0.60
CA GLY A 192 -13.51 -0.61 1.51
C GLY A 192 -15.02 -0.65 1.72
N SER A 193 -15.46 -0.48 2.95
CA SER A 193 -16.86 -0.40 3.32
C SER A 193 -17.06 0.65 4.42
N ASN A 194 -18.31 1.08 4.62
CA ASN A 194 -18.67 2.11 5.60
C ASN A 194 -17.82 3.39 5.45
N ILE A 195 -17.43 3.72 4.22
CA ILE A 195 -16.61 4.89 3.94
C ILE A 195 -17.51 6.11 3.99
N GLY A 196 -17.23 7.00 4.93
CA GLY A 196 -17.92 8.29 5.03
C GLY A 196 -17.34 9.31 4.05
N TYR A 197 -18.21 10.16 3.51
CA TYR A 197 -17.89 11.21 2.55
C TYR A 197 -18.43 12.56 3.01
#